data_02886f1622330d8491ff01579f95116b
#
_entry.id   02886f1622330d8491ff01579f95116b
#
_cell.length_a   1.000
_cell.length_b   1.000
_cell.length_c   1.000
_cell.angle_alpha   90.00
_cell.angle_beta   90.00
_cell.angle_gamma   90.00
#
_symmetry.space_group_name_H-M   'P 1'
#
loop_
_entity.id
_entity.type
_entity.pdbx_description
1 polymer ?
#
loop_
_entity_poly.entity_id
_entity_poly.type
_entity_poly.pdbx_seq_one_letter_code
_entity_poly.pdbx_strand_id
1 'polypeptide(L)'
;MRQTVNRLETIFSEICNSSYPYEWDENHISFLLMKQLRELFSRKTIHFQHWSKIVDWHSFKNRGKQETNFGDITLLVTVQFTSGEVFRGVVNIEAKRSFNSENFESVDLPQLNRIVSNAPYSHLLLYNHKRQELQQKFPDESTWKSHFWISPINTAKQMFSQIGNNDN
;
A
#
# COMPACT_ATOMS: atom_id res chain seq x y z
N MET A 1 8.26 -3.88 15.61
CA MET A 1 7.69 -4.17 14.27
C MET A 1 6.23 -4.62 14.35
N ARG A 2 5.88 -5.68 15.08
CA ARG A 2 4.48 -6.19 15.20
C ARG A 2 3.46 -5.11 15.62
N GLN A 3 3.82 -4.26 16.58
CA GLN A 3 2.95 -3.15 17.05
C GLN A 3 2.67 -2.10 15.96
N THR A 4 3.65 -1.78 15.11
CA THR A 4 3.48 -0.84 13.98
C THR A 4 2.58 -1.44 12.91
N VAL A 5 2.77 -2.72 12.59
CA VAL A 5 1.91 -3.45 11.62
C VAL A 5 0.47 -3.50 12.11
N ASN A 6 0.24 -3.85 13.38
CA ASN A 6 -1.11 -3.87 13.96
C ASN A 6 -1.79 -2.50 13.91
N ARG A 7 -1.03 -1.42 14.11
CA ARG A 7 -1.57 -0.06 14.01
C ARG A 7 -1.93 0.33 12.57
N LEU A 8 -1.13 -0.09 11.59
CA LEU A 8 -1.48 0.08 10.18
C LEU A 8 -2.77 -0.66 9.82
N GLU A 9 -2.91 -1.93 10.23
CA GLU A 9 -4.13 -2.71 10.07
C GLU A 9 -5.36 -2.01 10.66
N THR A 10 -5.23 -1.47 11.88
CA THR A 10 -6.30 -0.71 12.52
C THR A 10 -6.69 0.50 11.69
N ILE A 11 -5.72 1.31 11.25
CA ILE A 11 -5.95 2.49 10.41
C ILE A 11 -6.69 2.13 9.11
N PHE A 12 -6.22 1.11 8.39
CA PHE A 12 -6.89 0.65 7.17
C PHE A 12 -8.32 0.17 7.43
N SER A 13 -8.52 -0.59 8.51
CA SER A 13 -9.84 -1.07 8.90
C SER A 13 -10.80 0.07 9.21
N GLU A 14 -10.35 1.07 9.94
CA GLU A 14 -11.15 2.26 10.28
C GLU A 14 -11.52 3.05 9.01
N ILE A 15 -10.56 3.29 8.11
CA ILE A 15 -10.80 4.00 6.85
C ILE A 15 -11.80 3.23 5.98
N CYS A 16 -11.60 1.93 5.76
CA CYS A 16 -12.49 1.14 4.94
C CYS A 16 -13.91 1.07 5.51
N ASN A 17 -14.05 0.86 6.81
CA ASN A 17 -15.36 0.78 7.47
C ASN A 17 -16.09 2.13 7.48
N SER A 18 -15.38 3.24 7.66
CA SER A 18 -15.99 4.57 7.66
C SER A 18 -16.37 5.05 6.26
N SER A 19 -15.63 4.63 5.23
CA SER A 19 -15.89 5.05 3.85
C SER A 19 -17.01 4.25 3.18
N TYR A 20 -17.23 3.00 3.57
CA TYR A 20 -18.26 2.16 2.95
C TYR A 20 -19.63 2.37 3.61
N PRO A 21 -20.74 2.41 2.83
CA PRO A 21 -20.80 2.35 1.36
C PRO A 21 -20.74 3.73 0.67
N TYR A 22 -21.00 4.84 1.38
CA TYR A 22 -21.33 6.14 0.81
C TYR A 22 -20.13 6.90 0.23
N GLU A 23 -18.97 6.72 0.84
CA GLU A 23 -17.73 7.38 0.45
C GLU A 23 -16.69 6.36 -0.07
N TRP A 24 -17.17 5.24 -0.63
CA TRP A 24 -16.32 4.18 -1.16
C TRP A 24 -15.71 4.58 -2.51
N ASP A 25 -14.77 5.52 -2.46
CA ASP A 25 -14.05 6.10 -3.57
C ASP A 25 -12.53 5.98 -3.35
N GLU A 26 -11.80 5.60 -4.39
CA GLU A 26 -10.36 5.37 -4.33
C GLU A 26 -9.59 6.62 -3.89
N ASN A 27 -9.97 7.79 -4.43
CA ASN A 27 -9.30 9.05 -4.08
C ASN A 27 -9.56 9.44 -2.64
N HIS A 28 -10.80 9.23 -2.15
CA HIS A 28 -11.18 9.50 -0.77
C HIS A 28 -10.39 8.61 0.20
N ILE A 29 -10.39 7.29 -0.04
CA ILE A 29 -9.66 6.31 0.77
C ILE A 29 -8.16 6.61 0.77
N SER A 30 -7.58 6.87 -0.41
CA SER A 30 -6.16 7.21 -0.55
C SER A 30 -5.81 8.50 0.20
N PHE A 31 -6.68 9.52 0.16
CA PHE A 31 -6.47 10.77 0.90
C PHE A 31 -6.47 10.55 2.41
N LEU A 32 -7.45 9.82 2.93
CA LEU A 32 -7.52 9.49 4.36
C LEU A 32 -6.29 8.67 4.80
N LEU A 33 -5.90 7.68 4.00
CA LEU A 33 -4.71 6.89 4.25
C LEU A 33 -3.45 7.75 4.34
N MET A 34 -3.23 8.60 3.35
CA MET A 34 -2.06 9.49 3.33
C MET A 34 -2.03 10.44 4.55
N LYS A 35 -3.20 10.93 4.98
CA LYS A 35 -3.32 11.76 6.18
C LYS A 35 -2.89 10.98 7.41
N GLN A 36 -3.44 9.80 7.63
CA GLN A 36 -3.16 8.94 8.78
C GLN A 36 -1.69 8.47 8.80
N LEU A 37 -1.13 8.12 7.64
CA LEU A 37 0.28 7.72 7.55
C LEU A 37 1.23 8.87 7.88
N ARG A 38 0.93 10.10 7.48
CA ARG A 38 1.72 11.27 7.88
C ARG A 38 1.69 11.48 9.39
N GLU A 39 0.52 11.42 10.01
CA GLU A 39 0.38 11.55 11.46
C GLU A 39 1.13 10.43 12.21
N LEU A 40 1.07 9.21 11.70
CA LEU A 40 1.72 8.06 12.32
C LEU A 40 3.26 8.10 12.23
N PHE A 41 3.81 8.57 11.11
CA PHE A 41 5.25 8.48 10.81
C PHE A 41 5.97 9.84 10.73
N SER A 42 5.31 10.96 11.10
CA SER A 42 6.00 12.24 11.19
C SER A 42 7.04 12.20 12.31
N ARG A 43 8.32 12.17 11.93
CA ARG A 43 9.48 12.11 12.84
C ARG A 43 9.34 11.08 13.96
N LYS A 44 8.84 9.90 13.61
CA LYS A 44 8.58 8.83 14.58
C LYS A 44 9.87 8.09 14.94
N THR A 45 10.18 8.03 16.24
CA THR A 45 11.24 7.14 16.71
C THR A 45 10.72 5.71 16.79
N ILE A 46 11.39 4.80 16.11
CA ILE A 46 11.13 3.36 16.18
C ILE A 46 12.26 2.70 16.94
N HIS A 47 11.92 2.04 18.05
CA HIS A 47 12.87 1.33 18.89
C HIS A 47 12.97 -0.14 18.51
N PHE A 48 14.19 -0.65 18.46
CA PHE A 48 14.54 -2.05 18.34
C PHE A 48 15.34 -2.46 19.58
N GLN A 49 15.56 -3.75 19.81
CA GLN A 49 16.23 -4.22 21.01
C GLN A 49 17.58 -3.54 21.28
N HIS A 50 18.38 -3.28 20.26
CA HIS A 50 19.73 -2.75 20.39
C HIS A 50 19.99 -1.43 19.66
N TRP A 51 18.98 -0.87 18.97
CA TRP A 51 19.13 0.36 18.21
C TRP A 51 17.77 1.06 17.99
N SER A 52 17.82 2.33 17.69
CA SER A 52 16.63 3.10 17.32
C SER A 52 16.89 3.86 16.03
N LYS A 53 15.82 4.20 15.35
CA LYS A 53 15.86 5.07 14.16
C LYS A 53 14.69 6.03 14.16
N ILE A 54 14.92 7.21 13.59
CA ILE A 54 13.88 8.19 13.33
C ILE A 54 13.40 7.95 11.89
N VAL A 55 12.10 7.76 11.73
CA VAL A 55 11.45 7.63 10.43
C VAL A 55 10.56 8.84 10.21
N ASP A 56 10.68 9.44 9.04
CA ASP A 56 9.87 10.57 8.61
C ASP A 56 9.29 10.30 7.22
N TRP A 57 7.97 10.51 7.07
CA TRP A 57 7.25 10.25 5.83
C TRP A 57 6.55 11.49 5.33
N HIS A 58 6.71 11.73 4.04
CA HIS A 58 5.88 12.68 3.30
C HIS A 58 5.12 11.93 2.22
N SER A 59 3.81 12.11 2.15
CA SER A 59 2.95 11.45 1.16
C SER A 59 2.32 12.49 0.23
N PHE A 60 2.26 12.17 -1.05
CA PHE A 60 1.73 13.02 -2.11
C PHE A 60 0.74 12.22 -2.96
N LYS A 61 -0.45 12.78 -3.22
CA LYS A 61 -1.34 12.27 -4.27
C LYS A 61 -0.85 12.79 -5.60
N ASN A 62 -0.51 11.89 -6.51
CA ASN A 62 -0.14 12.24 -7.88
C ASN A 62 -1.38 12.63 -8.68
N ARG A 63 -1.18 13.39 -9.77
CA ARG A 63 -2.24 13.81 -10.68
C ARG A 63 -1.73 13.87 -12.12
N GLY A 64 -2.62 13.58 -13.09
CA GLY A 64 -2.35 13.69 -14.51
C GLY A 64 -1.15 12.83 -14.94
N LYS A 65 -0.15 13.41 -15.60
CA LYS A 65 1.01 12.66 -16.09
C LYS A 65 1.82 11.97 -15.00
N GLN A 66 1.88 12.54 -13.80
CA GLN A 66 2.58 11.91 -12.67
C GLN A 66 1.84 10.65 -12.20
N GLU A 67 0.54 10.72 -12.08
CA GLU A 67 -0.31 9.57 -11.75
C GLU A 67 -0.16 8.45 -12.80
N THR A 68 -0.25 8.80 -14.07
CA THR A 68 -0.09 7.85 -15.18
C THR A 68 1.28 7.16 -15.20
N ASN A 69 2.34 7.85 -14.79
CA ASN A 69 3.71 7.36 -14.87
C ASN A 69 4.23 6.73 -13.58
N PHE A 70 3.70 7.11 -12.43
CA PHE A 70 4.23 6.73 -11.11
C PHE A 70 3.17 6.14 -10.17
N GLY A 71 1.91 6.05 -10.61
CA GLY A 71 0.78 5.63 -9.79
C GLY A 71 0.17 6.75 -8.95
N ASP A 72 -0.79 6.40 -8.11
CA ASP A 72 -1.64 7.34 -7.37
C ASP A 72 -0.93 8.08 -6.26
N ILE A 73 -0.03 7.41 -5.56
CA ILE A 73 0.60 7.90 -4.33
C ILE A 73 2.11 7.81 -4.44
N THR A 74 2.80 8.87 -4.07
CA THR A 74 4.25 8.88 -3.85
C THR A 74 4.54 9.09 -2.38
N LEU A 75 5.34 8.21 -1.78
CA LEU A 75 5.87 8.34 -0.42
C LEU A 75 7.36 8.68 -0.48
N LEU A 76 7.75 9.76 0.18
CA LEU A 76 9.15 10.07 0.47
C LEU A 76 9.45 9.62 1.90
N VAL A 77 10.39 8.71 2.05
CA VAL A 77 10.75 8.15 3.36
C VAL A 77 12.18 8.55 3.69
N THR A 78 12.36 9.13 4.87
CA THR A 78 13.70 9.40 5.43
C THR A 78 13.87 8.54 6.67
N VAL A 79 14.96 7.80 6.74
CA VAL A 79 15.35 7.01 7.91
C VAL A 79 16.69 7.52 8.41
N GLN A 80 16.73 8.02 9.64
CA GLN A 80 17.95 8.44 10.31
C GLN A 80 18.33 7.40 11.37
N PHE A 81 19.52 6.84 11.24
CA PHE A 81 20.07 5.88 12.18
C PHE A 81 20.78 6.57 13.35
N THR A 82 20.96 5.85 14.46
CA THR A 82 21.71 6.34 15.63
C THR A 82 23.18 6.61 15.33
N SER A 83 23.75 5.98 14.31
CA SER A 83 25.09 6.26 13.78
C SER A 83 25.22 7.65 13.12
N GLY A 84 24.10 8.35 12.90
CA GLY A 84 24.04 9.60 12.15
C GLY A 84 23.83 9.41 10.66
N GLU A 85 23.87 8.19 10.15
CA GLU A 85 23.58 7.89 8.75
C GLU A 85 22.12 8.19 8.43
N VAL A 86 21.89 8.74 7.22
CA VAL A 86 20.56 9.08 6.72
C VAL A 86 20.31 8.34 5.41
N PHE A 87 19.25 7.56 5.39
CA PHE A 87 18.73 6.92 4.18
C PHE A 87 17.49 7.65 3.70
N ARG A 88 17.39 7.89 2.37
CA ARG A 88 16.20 8.47 1.74
C ARG A 88 15.73 7.56 0.63
N GLY A 89 14.42 7.29 0.62
CA GLY A 89 13.78 6.45 -0.38
C GLY A 89 12.50 7.06 -0.91
N VAL A 90 12.12 6.61 -2.11
CA VAL A 90 10.86 6.93 -2.75
C VAL A 90 10.11 5.63 -2.99
N VAL A 91 8.84 5.60 -2.64
CA VAL A 91 7.93 4.50 -2.94
C VAL A 91 6.76 5.05 -3.72
N ASN A 92 6.48 4.46 -4.87
CA ASN A 92 5.32 4.78 -5.68
C ASN A 92 4.29 3.66 -5.55
N ILE A 93 3.02 4.03 -5.44
CA ILE A 93 1.92 3.11 -5.18
C ILE A 93 0.80 3.43 -6.16
N GLU A 94 0.37 2.43 -6.90
CA GLU A 94 -0.91 2.41 -7.61
C GLU A 94 -1.97 1.83 -6.68
N ALA A 95 -3.09 2.49 -6.53
CA ALA A 95 -4.18 2.07 -5.64
C ALA A 95 -5.39 1.62 -6.45
N LYS A 96 -6.07 0.58 -6.00
CA LYS A 96 -7.33 0.11 -6.58
C LYS A 96 -8.26 -0.36 -5.48
N ARG A 97 -9.54 0.02 -5.58
CA ARG A 97 -10.59 -0.45 -4.67
C ARG A 97 -11.35 -1.64 -5.23
N SER A 98 -11.95 -2.43 -4.38
CA SER A 98 -12.91 -3.44 -4.82
C SER A 98 -14.24 -2.77 -5.22
N PHE A 99 -14.82 -3.22 -6.34
CA PHE A 99 -16.13 -2.77 -6.80
C PHE A 99 -17.26 -3.42 -6.00
N ASN A 100 -17.12 -4.72 -5.81
CA ASN A 100 -17.93 -5.56 -4.91
C ASN A 100 -16.97 -6.45 -4.11
N SER A 101 -17.50 -7.30 -3.23
CA SER A 101 -16.67 -8.13 -2.36
C SER A 101 -15.68 -9.07 -3.07
N GLU A 102 -15.78 -9.25 -4.38
CA GLU A 102 -15.04 -10.26 -5.14
C GLU A 102 -14.19 -9.69 -6.27
N ASN A 103 -14.58 -8.52 -6.83
CA ASN A 103 -13.90 -7.95 -7.99
C ASN A 103 -13.29 -6.59 -7.67
N PHE A 104 -12.02 -6.43 -8.00
CA PHE A 104 -11.36 -5.13 -8.04
C PHE A 104 -11.69 -4.41 -9.35
N GLU A 105 -11.65 -3.08 -9.34
CA GLU A 105 -11.62 -2.30 -10.57
C GLU A 105 -10.54 -2.87 -11.49
N SER A 106 -10.84 -2.95 -12.78
CA SER A 106 -9.94 -3.58 -13.75
C SER A 106 -8.53 -2.99 -13.62
N VAL A 107 -7.58 -3.85 -13.32
CA VAL A 107 -6.18 -3.48 -13.27
C VAL A 107 -5.71 -3.26 -14.71
N ASP A 108 -5.43 -2.00 -15.07
CA ASP A 108 -4.91 -1.67 -16.40
C ASP A 108 -3.44 -2.11 -16.51
N LEU A 109 -3.20 -3.26 -17.14
CA LEU A 109 -1.85 -3.79 -17.36
C LEU A 109 -0.93 -2.84 -18.15
N PRO A 110 -1.38 -2.14 -19.23
CA PRO A 110 -0.62 -1.05 -19.87
C PRO A 110 -0.18 0.03 -18.88
N GLN A 111 -1.06 0.48 -17.98
CA GLN A 111 -0.72 1.45 -16.95
C GLN A 111 0.34 0.90 -15.99
N LEU A 112 0.14 -0.32 -15.47
CA LEU A 112 1.13 -0.95 -14.58
C LEU A 112 2.49 -1.12 -15.25
N ASN A 113 2.53 -1.49 -16.54
CA ASN A 113 3.78 -1.60 -17.30
C ASN A 113 4.49 -0.25 -17.39
N ARG A 114 3.75 0.83 -17.62
CA ARG A 114 4.30 2.20 -17.68
C ARG A 114 4.87 2.63 -16.34
N ILE A 115 4.13 2.37 -15.25
CA ILE A 115 4.59 2.68 -13.89
C ILE A 115 5.89 1.96 -13.58
N VAL A 116 5.97 0.65 -13.84
CA VAL A 116 7.19 -0.14 -13.58
C VAL A 116 8.36 0.31 -14.44
N SER A 117 8.13 0.74 -15.69
CA SER A 117 9.18 1.26 -16.56
C SER A 117 9.78 2.56 -16.02
N ASN A 118 9.00 3.41 -15.37
CA ASN A 118 9.45 4.67 -14.79
C ASN A 118 9.92 4.52 -13.33
N ALA A 119 9.35 3.58 -12.59
CA ALA A 119 9.60 3.35 -11.17
C ALA A 119 9.57 1.83 -10.86
N PRO A 120 10.68 1.08 -11.08
CA PRO A 120 10.72 -0.38 -11.01
C PRO A 120 10.31 -1.00 -9.67
N TYR A 121 10.40 -0.24 -8.58
CA TYR A 121 10.06 -0.67 -7.21
C TYR A 121 8.68 -0.20 -6.76
N SER A 122 7.79 0.11 -7.70
CA SER A 122 6.40 0.51 -7.39
C SER A 122 5.58 -0.66 -6.87
N HIS A 123 4.56 -0.32 -6.07
CA HIS A 123 3.66 -1.26 -5.43
C HIS A 123 2.23 -1.06 -5.91
N LEU A 124 1.47 -2.14 -5.91
CA LEU A 124 0.02 -2.13 -6.06
C LEU A 124 -0.61 -2.29 -4.69
N LEU A 125 -1.55 -1.41 -4.37
CA LEU A 125 -2.32 -1.41 -3.13
C LEU A 125 -3.80 -1.63 -3.47
N LEU A 126 -4.35 -2.72 -2.96
CA LEU A 126 -5.76 -3.07 -3.15
C LEU A 126 -6.53 -2.83 -1.86
N TYR A 127 -7.67 -2.13 -1.95
CA TYR A 127 -8.60 -1.92 -0.84
C TYR A 127 -9.84 -2.80 -1.00
N ASN A 128 -10.29 -3.42 0.08
CA ASN A 128 -11.57 -4.14 0.09
C ASN A 128 -12.40 -3.71 1.31
N HIS A 129 -13.70 -3.43 1.11
CA HIS A 129 -14.61 -3.12 2.19
C HIS A 129 -14.89 -4.31 3.12
N LYS A 130 -14.69 -5.54 2.63
CA LYS A 130 -14.72 -6.75 3.46
C LYS A 130 -13.30 -7.24 3.71
N ARG A 131 -13.03 -7.66 4.94
CA ARG A 131 -11.77 -8.33 5.26
C ARG A 131 -11.64 -9.60 4.43
N GLN A 132 -10.59 -9.69 3.66
CA GLN A 132 -10.22 -10.88 2.90
C GLN A 132 -9.31 -11.77 3.74
N GLU A 133 -9.52 -13.09 3.67
CA GLU A 133 -8.55 -14.05 4.19
C GLU A 133 -7.37 -14.12 3.23
N LEU A 134 -6.26 -13.53 3.64
CA LEU A 134 -5.00 -13.66 2.93
C LEU A 134 -4.37 -14.98 3.36
N GLN A 135 -4.44 -16.00 2.49
CA GLN A 135 -3.67 -17.22 2.67
C GLN A 135 -2.19 -16.94 2.42
N GLN A 136 -1.51 -16.34 3.39
CA GLN A 136 -0.06 -16.41 3.41
C GLN A 136 0.32 -17.64 4.21
N LYS A 137 0.98 -18.59 3.56
CA LYS A 137 1.70 -19.67 4.25
C LYS A 137 2.92 -19.07 4.96
N PHE A 138 2.68 -18.46 6.12
CA PHE A 138 3.74 -18.25 7.08
C PHE A 138 3.97 -19.57 7.85
N PRO A 139 5.18 -19.78 8.41
CA PRO A 139 5.52 -21.02 9.12
C PRO A 139 4.58 -21.38 10.29
N ASP A 140 3.74 -20.48 10.73
CA ASP A 140 2.83 -20.60 11.88
C ASP A 140 1.33 -20.67 11.52
N GLU A 141 0.99 -20.92 10.24
CA GLU A 141 -0.38 -21.18 9.75
C GLU A 141 -1.45 -20.13 10.16
N SER A 142 -1.07 -18.93 10.56
CA SER A 142 -2.03 -17.90 10.92
C SER A 142 -2.70 -17.31 9.68
N THR A 143 -4.00 -17.47 9.54
CA THR A 143 -4.80 -16.77 8.53
C THR A 143 -4.91 -15.29 8.92
N TRP A 144 -4.38 -14.42 8.09
CA TRP A 144 -4.54 -12.97 8.26
C TRP A 144 -5.80 -12.50 7.54
N LYS A 145 -6.64 -11.75 8.25
CA LYS A 145 -7.77 -11.05 7.64
C LYS A 145 -7.46 -9.57 7.56
N SER A 146 -7.41 -9.03 6.33
CA SER A 146 -7.12 -7.62 6.11
C SER A 146 -8.11 -6.96 5.14
N HIS A 147 -8.28 -5.64 5.28
CA HIS A 147 -9.00 -4.79 4.32
C HIS A 147 -8.11 -4.33 3.16
N PHE A 148 -6.82 -4.62 3.21
CA PHE A 148 -5.89 -4.21 2.16
C PHE A 148 -4.87 -5.30 1.86
N TRP A 149 -4.34 -5.21 0.64
CA TRP A 149 -3.21 -6.01 0.19
C TRP A 149 -2.23 -5.10 -0.55
N ILE A 150 -0.95 -5.22 -0.27
CA ILE A 150 0.11 -4.48 -0.94
C ILE A 150 1.17 -5.45 -1.46
N SER A 151 1.57 -5.27 -2.72
CA SER A 151 2.59 -6.09 -3.36
C SER A 151 3.40 -5.29 -4.36
N PRO A 152 4.67 -5.63 -4.61
CA PRO A 152 5.39 -5.10 -5.76
C PRO A 152 4.60 -5.36 -7.05
N ILE A 153 4.51 -4.34 -7.94
CA ILE A 153 3.70 -4.45 -9.17
C ILE A 153 4.16 -5.63 -10.04
N ASN A 154 5.46 -5.90 -10.12
CA ASN A 154 5.98 -7.03 -10.90
C ASN A 154 5.46 -8.37 -10.39
N THR A 155 5.32 -8.55 -9.07
CA THR A 155 4.73 -9.76 -8.47
C THR A 155 3.23 -9.81 -8.75
N ALA A 156 2.51 -8.70 -8.58
CA ALA A 156 1.08 -8.61 -8.86
C ALA A 156 0.77 -8.97 -10.33
N LYS A 157 1.53 -8.44 -11.29
CA LYS A 157 1.38 -8.75 -12.72
C LYS A 157 1.48 -10.24 -13.02
N GLN A 158 2.41 -10.95 -12.38
CA GLN A 158 2.54 -12.40 -12.54
C GLN A 158 1.29 -13.13 -12.06
N MET A 159 0.73 -12.73 -10.93
CA MET A 159 -0.51 -13.32 -10.39
C MET A 159 -1.69 -13.08 -11.33
N PHE A 160 -1.89 -11.87 -11.83
CA PHE A 160 -3.00 -11.54 -12.73
C PHE A 160 -2.87 -12.24 -14.10
N SER A 161 -1.65 -12.42 -14.63
CA SER A 161 -1.45 -13.15 -15.89
C SER A 161 -1.77 -14.65 -15.77
N GLN A 162 -1.60 -15.24 -14.59
CA GLN A 162 -1.96 -16.65 -14.35
C GLN A 162 -3.47 -16.85 -14.23
N ILE A 163 -4.20 -15.89 -13.64
CA ILE A 163 -5.66 -15.96 -13.51
C ILE A 163 -6.33 -15.85 -14.89
N GLY A 164 -5.89 -14.93 -15.74
CA GLY A 164 -6.46 -14.76 -17.09
C GLY A 164 -6.17 -15.89 -18.09
N ASN A 165 -5.24 -16.78 -17.79
CA ASN A 165 -4.94 -17.95 -18.63
C ASN A 165 -5.73 -19.21 -18.23
N ASN A 166 -6.46 -19.19 -17.14
CA ASN A 166 -7.28 -20.32 -16.68
C ASN A 166 -8.75 -20.23 -17.15
N ASP A 167 -9.14 -19.16 -17.82
CA ASP A 167 -10.51 -18.94 -18.34
C ASP A 167 -10.64 -19.25 -19.86
N ASN A 168 -9.72 -20.02 -20.46
CA ASN A 168 -9.78 -20.49 -21.85
C ASN A 168 -9.93 -22.00 -21.94
#